data_4093511eba673bf259bab42050808e3b
#
_entry.id   4093511eba673bf259bab42050808e3b
#
_cell.length_a   1.000
_cell.length_b   1.000
_cell.length_c   1.000
_cell.angle_alpha   90.00
_cell.angle_beta   90.00
_cell.angle_gamma   90.00
#
_symmetry.space_group_name_H-M   'P 1'
#
loop_
_entity.id
_entity.type
_entity.pdbx_description
1 polymer ?
#
loop_
_entity_poly.entity_id
_entity_poly.type
_entity_poly.pdbx_seq_one_letter_code
_entity_poly.pdbx_strand_id
1 'polypeptide(L)'
;VHGRNSRSQILEVDYPPSLHVVRDTGPMRPKLCHAIDCVAPDNVVGVHNNQIDTLLHGVLERIFFVKRDGAFGPPPKPLPGVVVSRLSEQWKAITISVGSSTRIDVHEFAMMYTGRRRIMNLNAADSLLIYPITLKDAMILVFVKADKTNWTLKPGAVPRIISPSNRRYLVETGRSIKPLEHKLVKAVDEMFGEPTIMKGYNANDCGKHVFDKWSKFRNPVAIGLDASRFDQHVNRDILQWEHSIYCQADSDPQLAWLLKMQLNPKCTGRTSDGFLRYTVEGTRTSGCINTGIGNCLIMSSMVHAYMVHKELNFYSLLNNGDDCVVIIEKSDLNKFSDGLSEWFLEMGFTMVVEDP
;
A
#
# COMPACT_ATOMS: atom_id res chain seq x y z
N VAL A 1 -7.31 27.22 11.58
CA VAL A 1 -8.43 26.26 11.64
C VAL A 1 -8.05 25.14 12.62
N HIS A 2 -8.92 24.82 13.56
CA HIS A 2 -8.74 23.72 14.49
C HIS A 2 -8.99 22.38 13.80
N GLY A 3 -8.20 21.36 14.15
CA GLY A 3 -8.44 20.00 13.73
C GLY A 3 -9.80 19.48 14.24
N ARG A 4 -10.39 18.52 13.51
CA ARG A 4 -11.67 17.90 13.89
C ARG A 4 -11.45 16.50 14.47
N ASN A 5 -12.29 16.18 15.44
CA ASN A 5 -12.44 14.81 15.91
C ASN A 5 -13.36 14.06 14.97
N SER A 6 -13.14 12.77 14.85
CA SER A 6 -13.98 11.91 14.04
C SER A 6 -14.35 10.67 14.85
N ARG A 7 -15.58 10.23 14.73
CA ARG A 7 -16.06 8.97 15.30
C ARG A 7 -16.66 8.14 14.19
N SER A 8 -16.39 6.85 14.22
CA SER A 8 -17.01 5.90 13.30
C SER A 8 -18.44 5.59 13.74
N GLN A 9 -19.32 5.43 12.76
CA GLN A 9 -20.63 4.81 13.00
C GLN A 9 -20.52 3.31 13.34
N ILE A 10 -19.35 2.69 13.08
CA ILE A 10 -19.06 1.28 13.46
C ILE A 10 -18.93 1.10 14.99
N LEU A 11 -18.95 2.14 15.80
CA LEU A 11 -18.86 2.02 17.26
C LEU A 11 -19.99 1.18 17.88
N GLU A 12 -21.00 0.84 17.11
CA GLU A 12 -22.11 -0.07 17.50
C GLU A 12 -21.86 -1.52 17.08
N VAL A 13 -20.75 -1.82 16.39
CA VAL A 13 -20.35 -3.19 15.99
C VAL A 13 -19.34 -3.76 16.99
N ASP A 14 -19.44 -5.03 17.28
CA ASP A 14 -18.45 -5.73 18.10
C ASP A 14 -17.05 -5.56 17.53
N TYR A 15 -16.12 -5.08 18.36
CA TYR A 15 -14.73 -4.90 17.95
C TYR A 15 -14.08 -6.26 17.71
N PRO A 16 -13.15 -6.33 16.74
CA PRO A 16 -12.37 -7.53 16.56
C PRO A 16 -11.68 -7.94 17.87
N PRO A 17 -11.66 -9.23 18.23
CA PRO A 17 -11.06 -9.69 19.50
C PRO A 17 -9.58 -9.30 19.64
N SER A 18 -8.89 -9.04 18.53
CA SER A 18 -7.49 -8.61 18.49
C SER A 18 -7.29 -7.11 18.72
N LEU A 19 -8.38 -6.33 18.84
CA LEU A 19 -8.32 -4.88 19.04
C LEU A 19 -8.64 -4.54 20.52
N HIS A 20 -7.66 -3.91 21.17
CA HIS A 20 -7.79 -3.43 22.55
C HIS A 20 -7.66 -1.90 22.55
N VAL A 21 -8.61 -1.23 23.18
CA VAL A 21 -8.68 0.23 23.28
C VAL A 21 -8.76 0.65 24.74
N VAL A 22 -7.87 1.55 25.14
CA VAL A 22 -7.89 2.19 26.46
C VAL A 22 -8.04 3.69 26.27
N ARG A 23 -9.00 4.28 26.98
CA ARG A 23 -9.27 5.72 27.00
C ARG A 23 -8.82 6.28 28.33
N ASP A 24 -8.05 7.37 28.26
CA ASP A 24 -7.56 8.12 29.42
C ASP A 24 -8.23 9.50 29.44
N THR A 25 -8.25 10.14 30.59
CA THR A 25 -8.78 11.51 30.78
C THR A 25 -7.77 12.60 30.41
N GLY A 26 -6.80 12.29 29.58
CA GLY A 26 -5.74 13.23 29.19
C GLY A 26 -6.25 14.47 28.44
N PRO A 27 -5.53 15.59 28.50
CA PRO A 27 -5.95 16.83 27.88
C PRO A 27 -6.00 16.68 26.34
N MET A 28 -7.10 17.19 25.77
CA MET A 28 -7.24 17.27 24.33
C MET A 28 -6.21 18.26 23.75
N ARG A 29 -5.38 17.80 22.81
CA ARG A 29 -4.45 18.64 22.05
C ARG A 29 -4.89 18.73 20.60
N PRO A 30 -5.70 19.74 20.23
CA PRO A 30 -6.15 19.89 18.85
C PRO A 30 -4.95 20.23 17.95
N LYS A 31 -4.93 19.67 16.76
CA LYS A 31 -4.01 20.13 15.72
C LYS A 31 -4.45 21.50 15.23
N LEU A 32 -3.49 22.40 15.06
CA LEU A 32 -3.70 23.68 14.40
C LEU A 32 -3.30 23.56 12.93
N CYS A 33 -4.16 24.04 12.05
CA CYS A 33 -3.88 24.13 10.63
C CYS A 33 -4.01 25.59 10.19
N HIS A 34 -2.97 26.14 9.59
CA HIS A 34 -3.02 27.47 9.00
C HIS A 34 -3.43 27.33 7.52
N ALA A 35 -4.54 27.95 7.15
CA ALA A 35 -4.90 28.15 5.75
C ALA A 35 -4.28 29.49 5.31
N ILE A 36 -3.34 29.43 4.39
CA ILE A 36 -2.76 30.60 3.74
C ILE A 36 -3.45 30.73 2.40
N ASP A 37 -4.17 31.83 2.20
CA ASP A 37 -4.89 32.28 1.01
C ASP A 37 -5.42 31.24 -0.01
N CYS A 38 -6.52 31.58 -0.69
CA CYS A 38 -7.14 30.84 -1.80
C CYS A 38 -8.01 29.64 -1.43
N VAL A 39 -8.52 29.55 -0.22
CA VAL A 39 -9.67 28.65 0.02
C VAL A 39 -10.94 29.40 -0.37
N ALA A 40 -11.71 28.82 -1.32
CA ALA A 40 -13.02 29.39 -1.68
C ALA A 40 -13.84 29.58 -0.39
N PRO A 41 -14.53 30.72 -0.21
CA PRO A 41 -15.20 31.07 1.05
C PRO A 41 -16.15 30.00 1.57
N ASP A 42 -16.71 29.17 0.67
CA ASP A 42 -17.67 28.12 0.99
C ASP A 42 -17.03 26.77 1.35
N ASN A 43 -15.70 26.65 1.31
CA ASN A 43 -14.99 25.41 1.59
C ASN A 43 -14.42 25.40 3.01
N VAL A 44 -14.84 24.40 3.79
CA VAL A 44 -14.29 24.13 5.13
C VAL A 44 -13.16 23.10 5.00
N VAL A 45 -11.91 23.57 5.07
CA VAL A 45 -10.72 22.71 5.01
C VAL A 45 -10.10 22.58 6.40
N GLY A 46 -9.66 21.38 6.75
CA GLY A 46 -8.99 21.12 8.03
C GLY A 46 -8.26 19.80 8.06
N VAL A 47 -7.88 19.35 9.24
CA VAL A 47 -7.20 18.09 9.49
C VAL A 47 -7.89 17.30 10.58
N HIS A 48 -7.74 15.99 10.58
CA HIS A 48 -8.16 15.17 11.72
C HIS A 48 -7.21 15.34 12.92
N ASN A 49 -7.76 15.41 14.11
CA ASN A 49 -6.98 15.36 15.35
C ASN A 49 -6.42 13.95 15.59
N ASN A 50 -5.27 13.85 16.26
CA ASN A 50 -4.72 12.57 16.70
C ASN A 50 -5.25 12.26 18.11
N GLN A 51 -6.51 11.87 18.20
CA GLN A 51 -7.22 11.46 19.41
C GLN A 51 -7.66 10.01 19.31
N ILE A 52 -7.91 9.38 20.46
CA ILE A 52 -8.17 7.94 20.49
C ILE A 52 -9.38 7.52 19.64
N ASP A 53 -10.50 8.26 19.69
CA ASP A 53 -11.68 7.95 18.89
C ASP A 53 -11.45 8.20 17.40
N THR A 54 -10.68 9.22 17.03
CA THR A 54 -10.30 9.49 15.62
C THR A 54 -9.36 8.42 15.09
N LEU A 55 -8.38 8.01 15.90
CA LEU A 55 -7.46 6.93 15.55
C LEU A 55 -8.23 5.60 15.42
N LEU A 56 -9.11 5.30 16.36
CA LEU A 56 -9.97 4.12 16.35
C LEU A 56 -10.86 4.08 15.11
N HIS A 57 -11.49 5.19 14.76
CA HIS A 57 -12.28 5.33 13.54
C HIS A 57 -11.44 4.92 12.29
N GLY A 58 -10.24 5.50 12.15
CA GLY A 58 -9.35 5.15 11.04
C GLY A 58 -8.93 3.67 11.05
N VAL A 59 -8.64 3.10 12.22
CA VAL A 59 -8.28 1.69 12.36
C VAL A 59 -9.45 0.78 11.99
N LEU A 60 -10.65 1.06 12.48
CA LEU A 60 -11.82 0.25 12.17
C LEU A 60 -12.12 0.24 10.67
N GLU A 61 -12.18 1.41 10.02
CA GLU A 61 -12.64 1.50 8.63
C GLU A 61 -11.54 1.34 7.58
N ARG A 62 -10.25 1.39 7.96
CA ARG A 62 -9.15 1.22 6.99
C ARG A 62 -8.31 -0.03 7.22
N ILE A 63 -8.59 -0.77 8.30
CA ILE A 63 -7.87 -2.01 8.61
C ILE A 63 -8.85 -3.18 8.72
N PHE A 64 -9.90 -3.03 9.55
CA PHE A 64 -10.75 -4.17 9.89
C PHE A 64 -12.03 -4.29 9.07
N PHE A 65 -12.63 -3.17 8.66
CA PHE A 65 -13.95 -3.19 8.03
C PHE A 65 -14.00 -2.42 6.72
N VAL A 66 -14.75 -2.97 5.78
CA VAL A 66 -15.16 -2.30 4.55
C VAL A 66 -16.68 -2.17 4.52
N LYS A 67 -17.18 -1.10 3.93
CA LYS A 67 -18.62 -0.91 3.73
C LYS A 67 -19.02 -1.51 2.39
N ARG A 68 -19.93 -2.48 2.41
CA ARG A 68 -20.53 -3.08 1.22
C ARG A 68 -22.04 -3.14 1.41
N ASP A 69 -22.79 -2.78 0.40
CA ASP A 69 -24.27 -2.81 0.39
C ASP A 69 -24.90 -2.17 1.63
N GLY A 70 -24.28 -1.07 2.10
CA GLY A 70 -24.72 -0.32 3.26
C GLY A 70 -24.27 -0.87 4.62
N ALA A 71 -23.75 -2.11 4.69
CA ALA A 71 -23.29 -2.76 5.91
C ALA A 71 -21.75 -2.79 6.00
N PHE A 72 -21.23 -2.80 7.22
CA PHE A 72 -19.81 -3.00 7.48
C PHE A 72 -19.51 -4.48 7.71
N GLY A 73 -18.47 -4.97 7.01
CA GLY A 73 -17.97 -6.34 7.16
C GLY A 73 -16.46 -6.39 6.98
N PRO A 74 -15.83 -7.55 7.23
CA PRO A 74 -14.39 -7.70 6.99
C PRO A 74 -14.08 -7.53 5.49
N PRO A 75 -12.83 -7.16 5.13
CA PRO A 75 -12.39 -7.16 3.75
C PRO A 75 -12.61 -8.52 3.08
N PRO A 76 -12.84 -8.56 1.75
CA PRO A 76 -13.01 -9.81 1.04
C PRO A 76 -11.76 -10.67 1.19
N LYS A 77 -11.97 -11.97 1.37
CA LYS A 77 -10.89 -12.95 1.38
C LYS A 77 -10.74 -13.55 -0.01
N PRO A 78 -9.51 -13.88 -0.44
CA PRO A 78 -9.30 -14.59 -1.69
C PRO A 78 -9.93 -15.99 -1.62
N LEU A 79 -10.34 -16.50 -2.77
CA LEU A 79 -10.70 -17.91 -2.88
C LEU A 79 -9.44 -18.78 -2.64
N PRO A 80 -9.58 -19.94 -1.98
CA PRO A 80 -8.43 -20.80 -1.68
C PRO A 80 -7.59 -21.12 -2.93
N GLY A 81 -6.29 -20.82 -2.86
CA GLY A 81 -5.32 -21.11 -3.91
C GLY A 81 -5.39 -20.20 -5.17
N VAL A 82 -6.38 -19.31 -5.28
CA VAL A 82 -6.57 -18.48 -6.49
C VAL A 82 -5.38 -17.54 -6.75
N VAL A 83 -4.80 -16.97 -5.71
CA VAL A 83 -3.64 -16.07 -5.84
C VAL A 83 -2.46 -16.80 -6.49
N VAL A 84 -2.11 -17.96 -5.96
CA VAL A 84 -0.99 -18.76 -6.47
C VAL A 84 -1.26 -19.26 -7.90
N SER A 85 -2.47 -19.74 -8.17
CA SER A 85 -2.81 -20.24 -9.51
C SER A 85 -2.81 -19.14 -10.57
N ARG A 86 -3.42 -17.97 -10.28
CA ARG A 86 -3.51 -16.86 -11.26
C ARG A 86 -2.21 -16.12 -11.48
N LEU A 87 -1.36 -16.03 -10.46
CA LEU A 87 -0.10 -15.27 -10.53
C LEU A 87 1.14 -16.17 -10.72
N SER A 88 0.96 -17.45 -11.03
CA SER A 88 2.07 -18.40 -11.19
C SER A 88 3.02 -18.02 -12.35
N GLU A 89 2.49 -17.58 -13.47
CA GLU A 89 3.30 -17.19 -14.64
C GLU A 89 4.04 -15.87 -14.39
N GLN A 90 3.39 -14.89 -13.74
CA GLN A 90 4.01 -13.63 -13.34
C GLN A 90 5.12 -13.87 -12.32
N TRP A 91 4.89 -14.76 -11.36
CA TRP A 91 5.92 -15.17 -10.39
C TRP A 91 7.16 -15.74 -11.10
N LYS A 92 6.97 -16.68 -12.04
CA LYS A 92 8.06 -17.27 -12.80
C LYS A 92 8.83 -16.23 -13.63
N ALA A 93 8.11 -15.40 -14.40
CA ALA A 93 8.70 -14.36 -15.22
C ALA A 93 9.55 -13.40 -14.38
N ILE A 94 8.99 -12.91 -13.27
CA ILE A 94 9.66 -11.96 -12.39
C ILE A 94 10.87 -12.59 -11.70
N THR A 95 10.74 -13.79 -11.14
CA THR A 95 11.86 -14.45 -10.45
C THR A 95 13.02 -14.80 -11.39
N ILE A 96 12.74 -15.20 -12.63
CA ILE A 96 13.77 -15.44 -13.65
C ILE A 96 14.48 -14.12 -13.99
N SER A 97 13.77 -13.04 -14.26
CA SER A 97 14.34 -11.74 -14.60
C SER A 97 15.15 -11.13 -13.45
N VAL A 98 14.63 -11.19 -12.23
CA VAL A 98 15.29 -10.63 -11.03
C VAL A 98 16.59 -11.40 -10.70
N GLY A 99 16.58 -12.72 -10.84
CA GLY A 99 17.71 -13.60 -10.49
C GLY A 99 18.09 -13.49 -9.02
N SER A 100 19.38 -13.71 -8.73
CA SER A 100 19.90 -13.59 -7.36
C SER A 100 20.27 -12.16 -6.99
N SER A 101 20.18 -11.84 -5.70
CA SER A 101 20.61 -10.57 -5.13
C SER A 101 21.26 -10.81 -3.78
N THR A 102 22.27 -10.00 -3.45
CA THR A 102 22.90 -10.01 -2.13
C THR A 102 22.46 -8.78 -1.36
N ARG A 103 22.25 -8.95 -0.07
CA ARG A 103 21.97 -7.82 0.80
C ARG A 103 23.18 -6.91 0.94
N ILE A 104 22.92 -5.61 1.04
CA ILE A 104 23.95 -4.58 1.27
C ILE A 104 24.26 -4.42 2.75
N ASP A 105 25.34 -3.71 3.07
CA ASP A 105 25.69 -3.37 4.46
C ASP A 105 24.67 -2.40 5.08
N VAL A 106 24.54 -2.39 6.42
CA VAL A 106 23.59 -1.53 7.15
C VAL A 106 23.88 -0.04 6.96
N HIS A 107 25.18 0.33 6.90
CA HIS A 107 25.58 1.71 6.67
C HIS A 107 25.41 2.09 5.19
N GLU A 108 25.71 1.20 4.28
CA GLU A 108 25.44 1.40 2.84
C GLU A 108 23.96 1.71 2.61
N PHE A 109 23.05 0.92 3.20
CA PHE A 109 21.62 1.23 3.16
C PHE A 109 21.31 2.60 3.73
N ALA A 110 21.87 2.96 4.89
CA ALA A 110 21.60 4.25 5.53
C ALA A 110 22.09 5.43 4.69
N MET A 111 23.21 5.27 3.98
CA MET A 111 23.82 6.29 3.12
C MET A 111 23.02 6.56 1.84
N MET A 112 22.11 5.66 1.42
CA MET A 112 21.20 5.89 0.29
C MET A 112 20.18 7.02 0.55
N TYR A 113 20.05 7.47 1.79
CA TYR A 113 19.12 8.53 2.20
C TYR A 113 19.85 9.85 2.44
N THR A 114 19.11 10.95 2.53
CA THR A 114 19.61 12.28 2.79
C THR A 114 18.98 12.91 4.04
N GLY A 115 19.60 13.95 4.57
CA GLY A 115 19.08 14.77 5.66
C GLY A 115 18.74 13.95 6.91
N ARG A 116 17.65 14.30 7.58
CA ARG A 116 17.21 13.68 8.83
C ARG A 116 17.02 12.15 8.71
N ARG A 117 16.55 11.67 7.55
CA ARG A 117 16.36 10.22 7.34
C ARG A 117 17.68 9.46 7.40
N ARG A 118 18.76 9.99 6.79
CA ARG A 118 20.10 9.40 6.86
C ARG A 118 20.56 9.28 8.31
N ILE A 119 20.47 10.35 9.10
CA ILE A 119 20.90 10.35 10.51
C ILE A 119 20.15 9.27 11.30
N MET A 120 18.81 9.20 11.13
CA MET A 120 18.00 8.20 11.83
C MET A 120 18.34 6.77 11.42
N ASN A 121 18.66 6.54 10.13
CA ASN A 121 19.04 5.22 9.63
C ASN A 121 20.46 4.83 10.08
N LEU A 122 21.40 5.79 10.13
CA LEU A 122 22.76 5.54 10.68
C LEU A 122 22.70 5.15 12.15
N ASN A 123 21.95 5.88 12.98
CA ASN A 123 21.78 5.52 14.39
C ASN A 123 21.16 4.11 14.57
N ALA A 124 20.25 3.73 13.68
CA ALA A 124 19.67 2.39 13.68
C ALA A 124 20.69 1.34 13.24
N ALA A 125 21.50 1.63 12.21
CA ALA A 125 22.58 0.78 11.72
C ALA A 125 23.62 0.51 12.83
N ASP A 126 24.13 1.56 13.50
CA ASP A 126 25.06 1.44 14.60
C ASP A 126 24.50 0.56 15.74
N SER A 127 23.21 0.79 16.06
CA SER A 127 22.51 -0.02 17.06
C SER A 127 22.37 -1.49 16.66
N LEU A 128 22.22 -1.81 15.38
CA LEU A 128 22.10 -3.18 14.87
C LEU A 128 23.43 -3.94 14.95
N LEU A 129 24.56 -3.26 14.87
CA LEU A 129 25.88 -3.87 15.06
C LEU A 129 26.13 -4.31 16.52
N ILE A 130 25.50 -3.62 17.47
CA ILE A 130 25.65 -3.91 18.91
C ILE A 130 24.60 -4.91 19.40
N TYR A 131 23.34 -4.68 18.99
CA TYR A 131 22.19 -5.46 19.44
C TYR A 131 21.48 -6.09 18.25
N PRO A 132 21.37 -7.42 18.19
CA PRO A 132 20.62 -8.10 17.13
C PRO A 132 19.17 -7.62 17.06
N ILE A 133 18.56 -7.73 15.86
CA ILE A 133 17.15 -7.42 15.66
C ILE A 133 16.27 -8.39 16.44
N THR A 134 15.17 -7.90 16.98
CA THR A 134 14.23 -8.67 17.80
C THR A 134 12.79 -8.49 17.32
N LEU A 135 11.86 -9.33 17.84
CA LEU A 135 10.43 -9.21 17.60
C LEU A 135 9.85 -7.83 18.00
N LYS A 136 10.48 -7.14 18.97
CA LYS A 136 10.07 -5.80 19.41
C LYS A 136 10.31 -4.77 18.31
N ASP A 137 11.34 -4.97 17.49
CA ASP A 137 11.68 -4.06 16.40
C ASP A 137 10.64 -4.15 15.26
N ALA A 138 9.90 -5.25 15.14
CA ALA A 138 8.83 -5.43 14.16
C ALA A 138 7.48 -4.80 14.58
N MET A 139 7.38 -4.21 15.78
CA MET A 139 6.17 -3.50 16.21
C MET A 139 5.95 -2.25 15.37
N ILE A 140 4.71 -2.08 14.91
CA ILE A 140 4.28 -0.94 14.11
C ILE A 140 3.65 0.12 15.02
N LEU A 141 4.10 1.37 14.89
CA LEU A 141 3.44 2.51 15.50
C LEU A 141 2.40 3.07 14.53
N VAL A 142 1.19 3.34 15.03
CA VAL A 142 0.13 3.89 14.19
C VAL A 142 -0.35 5.24 14.72
N PHE A 143 -0.65 6.15 13.81
CA PHE A 143 -1.19 7.46 14.16
C PHE A 143 -2.01 8.04 13.01
N VAL A 144 -2.86 9.02 13.34
CA VAL A 144 -3.70 9.71 12.36
C VAL A 144 -2.86 10.62 11.48
N LYS A 145 -2.94 10.43 10.16
CA LYS A 145 -2.28 11.28 9.17
C LYS A 145 -2.83 12.70 9.21
N ALA A 146 -1.96 13.70 9.17
CA ALA A 146 -2.35 15.10 9.13
C ALA A 146 -2.62 15.54 7.67
N ASP A 147 -3.57 14.90 7.00
CA ASP A 147 -3.99 15.26 5.66
C ASP A 147 -5.00 16.41 5.70
N LYS A 148 -4.85 17.37 4.80
CA LYS A 148 -5.86 18.40 4.57
C LYS A 148 -7.10 17.76 3.95
N THR A 149 -8.24 17.96 4.59
CA THR A 149 -9.52 17.40 4.16
C THR A 149 -10.49 18.56 3.92
N ASN A 150 -11.11 18.58 2.74
CA ASN A 150 -12.23 19.47 2.46
C ASN A 150 -13.51 18.83 3.00
N TRP A 151 -13.98 19.33 4.15
CA TRP A 151 -15.16 18.83 4.84
C TRP A 151 -16.48 19.16 4.13
N THR A 152 -16.49 20.18 3.27
CA THR A 152 -17.65 20.52 2.45
C THR A 152 -17.89 19.43 1.40
N LEU A 153 -16.83 18.99 0.72
CA LEU A 153 -16.91 17.95 -0.31
C LEU A 153 -16.97 16.53 0.28
N LYS A 154 -16.31 16.32 1.43
CA LYS A 154 -16.20 15.00 2.09
C LYS A 154 -16.53 15.11 3.57
N PRO A 155 -17.81 15.35 3.94
CA PRO A 155 -18.20 15.59 5.35
C PRO A 155 -17.93 14.39 6.26
N GLY A 156 -18.02 13.15 5.73
CA GLY A 156 -17.76 11.89 6.43
C GLY A 156 -16.38 11.29 6.14
N ALA A 157 -15.38 12.09 5.77
CA ALA A 157 -14.06 11.56 5.43
C ALA A 157 -13.46 10.73 6.58
N VAL A 158 -13.13 9.47 6.27
CA VAL A 158 -12.48 8.55 7.19
C VAL A 158 -11.03 8.96 7.41
N PRO A 159 -10.55 9.06 8.67
CA PRO A 159 -9.16 9.39 8.96
C PRO A 159 -8.19 8.40 8.31
N ARG A 160 -7.14 8.90 7.65
CA ARG A 160 -6.06 8.04 7.14
C ARG A 160 -5.09 7.71 8.26
N ILE A 161 -4.63 6.46 8.28
CA ILE A 161 -3.70 5.95 9.28
C ILE A 161 -2.33 5.79 8.65
N ILE A 162 -1.29 6.26 9.34
CA ILE A 162 0.11 6.00 9.01
C ILE A 162 0.62 4.90 9.94
N SER A 163 1.30 3.92 9.38
CA SER A 163 1.81 2.74 10.07
C SER A 163 3.32 2.58 9.82
N PRO A 164 4.18 3.49 10.34
CA PRO A 164 5.62 3.42 10.11
C PRO A 164 6.25 2.24 10.83
N SER A 165 7.17 1.58 10.14
CA SER A 165 8.03 0.57 10.74
C SER A 165 9.04 1.21 11.68
N ASN A 166 9.46 0.46 12.71
CA ASN A 166 10.62 0.82 13.52
C ASN A 166 11.87 0.96 12.63
N ARG A 167 12.74 1.91 12.94
CA ARG A 167 13.92 2.19 12.12
C ARG A 167 14.90 1.03 12.02
N ARG A 168 15.09 0.28 13.09
CA ARG A 168 15.95 -0.91 13.07
C ARG A 168 15.39 -1.98 12.13
N TYR A 169 14.06 -2.25 12.21
CA TYR A 169 13.38 -3.16 11.30
C TYR A 169 13.44 -2.68 9.86
N LEU A 170 13.25 -1.37 9.62
CA LEU A 170 13.32 -0.77 8.29
C LEU A 170 14.71 -0.91 7.68
N VAL A 171 15.79 -0.64 8.45
CA VAL A 171 17.16 -0.79 7.99
C VAL A 171 17.46 -2.26 7.68
N GLU A 172 17.14 -3.15 8.59
CA GLU A 172 17.47 -4.58 8.43
C GLU A 172 16.72 -5.24 7.28
N THR A 173 15.42 -4.94 7.11
CA THR A 173 14.65 -5.42 5.95
C THR A 173 15.11 -4.72 4.66
N GLY A 174 15.43 -3.44 4.76
CA GLY A 174 15.83 -2.61 3.62
C GLY A 174 17.13 -3.03 2.96
N ARG A 175 18.05 -3.64 3.70
CA ARG A 175 19.31 -4.18 3.15
C ARG A 175 19.11 -5.18 2.02
N SER A 176 18.06 -5.98 2.12
CA SER A 176 17.69 -6.98 1.12
C SER A 176 16.75 -6.42 0.06
N ILE A 177 15.76 -5.60 0.48
CA ILE A 177 14.72 -5.11 -0.44
C ILE A 177 15.23 -4.00 -1.37
N LYS A 178 16.06 -3.08 -0.84
CA LYS A 178 16.50 -1.91 -1.63
C LYS A 178 17.30 -2.27 -2.89
N PRO A 179 18.24 -3.23 -2.88
CA PRO A 179 18.89 -3.70 -4.08
C PRO A 179 17.95 -4.35 -5.11
N LEU A 180 16.81 -4.89 -4.65
CA LEU A 180 15.83 -5.55 -5.51
C LEU A 180 14.93 -4.54 -6.25
N GLU A 181 14.70 -3.33 -5.72
CA GLU A 181 13.72 -2.39 -6.30
C GLU A 181 13.93 -2.18 -7.81
N HIS A 182 15.17 -1.89 -8.23
CA HIS A 182 15.46 -1.66 -9.65
C HIS A 182 15.27 -2.92 -10.50
N LYS A 183 15.65 -4.09 -9.97
CA LYS A 183 15.50 -5.38 -10.67
C LYS A 183 14.02 -5.73 -10.83
N LEU A 184 13.20 -5.45 -9.83
CA LEU A 184 11.76 -5.68 -9.85
C LEU A 184 11.05 -4.75 -10.85
N VAL A 185 11.44 -3.46 -10.89
CA VAL A 185 10.93 -2.53 -11.92
C VAL A 185 11.26 -3.06 -13.32
N LYS A 186 12.51 -3.42 -13.55
CA LYS A 186 12.96 -3.99 -14.84
C LYS A 186 12.20 -5.28 -15.19
N ALA A 187 11.98 -6.18 -14.23
CA ALA A 187 11.25 -7.42 -14.47
C ALA A 187 9.79 -7.17 -14.86
N VAL A 188 9.12 -6.17 -14.26
CA VAL A 188 7.79 -5.75 -14.66
C VAL A 188 7.82 -5.13 -16.06
N ASP A 189 8.77 -4.26 -16.37
CA ASP A 189 8.91 -3.66 -17.69
C ASP A 189 9.15 -4.74 -18.78
N GLU A 190 9.97 -5.75 -18.50
CA GLU A 190 10.18 -6.90 -19.39
C GLU A 190 8.90 -7.74 -19.60
N MET A 191 8.10 -7.93 -18.54
CA MET A 191 6.83 -8.65 -18.61
C MET A 191 5.80 -7.95 -19.52
N PHE A 192 5.81 -6.62 -19.55
CA PHE A 192 4.93 -5.81 -20.42
C PHE A 192 5.59 -5.44 -21.76
N GLY A 193 6.90 -5.65 -21.92
CA GLY A 193 7.68 -5.24 -23.10
C GLY A 193 7.90 -3.73 -23.21
N GLU A 194 7.61 -2.97 -22.14
CA GLU A 194 7.71 -1.50 -22.11
C GLU A 194 7.79 -0.96 -20.67
N PRO A 195 8.30 0.28 -20.47
CA PRO A 195 8.27 0.95 -19.17
C PRO A 195 6.84 1.02 -18.61
N THR A 196 6.60 0.42 -17.45
CA THR A 196 5.26 0.22 -16.89
C THR A 196 5.11 0.92 -15.53
N ILE A 197 6.12 0.84 -14.66
CA ILE A 197 6.09 1.46 -13.35
C ILE A 197 6.54 2.93 -13.48
N MET A 198 5.60 3.85 -13.27
CA MET A 198 5.83 5.29 -13.40
C MET A 198 6.49 5.93 -12.16
N LYS A 199 6.65 5.17 -11.10
CA LYS A 199 7.25 5.65 -9.86
C LYS A 199 8.73 5.99 -10.05
N GLY A 200 9.08 7.25 -9.78
CA GLY A 200 10.45 7.76 -9.94
C GLY A 200 10.65 8.62 -11.19
N TYR A 201 9.74 8.58 -12.15
CA TYR A 201 9.74 9.51 -13.27
C TYR A 201 9.22 10.89 -12.84
N ASN A 202 9.73 11.95 -13.46
CA ASN A 202 9.16 13.28 -13.33
C ASN A 202 7.92 13.44 -14.23
N ALA A 203 7.19 14.56 -14.08
CA ALA A 203 5.95 14.79 -14.81
C ALA A 203 6.13 14.80 -16.36
N ASN A 204 7.25 15.33 -16.85
CA ASN A 204 7.52 15.37 -18.29
C ASN A 204 7.77 13.97 -18.86
N ASP A 205 8.54 13.15 -18.14
CA ASP A 205 8.83 11.78 -18.55
C ASP A 205 7.57 10.91 -18.47
N CYS A 206 6.76 11.07 -17.42
CA CYS A 206 5.44 10.43 -17.36
C CYS A 206 4.56 10.82 -18.56
N GLY A 207 4.52 12.12 -18.92
CA GLY A 207 3.78 12.61 -20.07
C GLY A 207 4.24 11.98 -21.39
N LYS A 208 5.54 11.78 -21.59
CA LYS A 208 6.08 11.07 -22.77
C LYS A 208 5.62 9.61 -22.79
N HIS A 209 5.75 8.90 -21.67
CA HIS A 209 5.29 7.51 -21.60
C HIS A 209 3.79 7.36 -21.87
N VAL A 210 2.96 8.29 -21.37
CA VAL A 210 1.53 8.32 -21.69
C VAL A 210 1.32 8.51 -23.20
N PHE A 211 1.99 9.49 -23.80
CA PHE A 211 1.88 9.79 -25.24
C PHE A 211 2.34 8.60 -26.09
N ASP A 212 3.49 8.02 -25.79
CA ASP A 212 4.06 6.89 -26.53
C ASP A 212 3.14 5.68 -26.50
N LYS A 213 2.58 5.37 -25.31
CA LYS A 213 1.64 4.28 -25.14
C LYS A 213 0.32 4.52 -25.87
N TRP A 214 -0.24 5.72 -25.73
CA TRP A 214 -1.48 6.12 -26.41
C TRP A 214 -1.36 6.04 -27.93
N SER A 215 -0.24 6.50 -28.47
CA SER A 215 0.00 6.56 -29.92
C SER A 215 0.14 5.20 -30.62
N LYS A 216 0.25 4.10 -29.87
CA LYS A 216 0.29 2.74 -30.42
C LYS A 216 -1.06 2.27 -30.94
N PHE A 217 -2.15 2.84 -30.45
CA PHE A 217 -3.51 2.41 -30.73
C PHE A 217 -4.16 3.28 -31.82
N ARG A 218 -5.08 2.69 -32.57
CA ARG A 218 -5.83 3.41 -33.63
C ARG A 218 -6.99 4.21 -33.05
N ASN A 219 -7.69 3.61 -32.10
CA ASN A 219 -8.82 4.21 -31.39
C ASN A 219 -8.67 3.91 -29.89
N PRO A 220 -7.68 4.55 -29.21
CA PRO A 220 -7.35 4.25 -27.84
C PRO A 220 -8.44 4.66 -26.87
N VAL A 221 -8.57 3.90 -25.81
CA VAL A 221 -9.32 4.25 -24.60
C VAL A 221 -8.46 3.99 -23.38
N ALA A 222 -8.45 4.94 -22.44
CA ALA A 222 -7.75 4.82 -21.16
C ALA A 222 -8.76 4.55 -20.05
N ILE A 223 -8.49 3.56 -19.23
CA ILE A 223 -9.37 3.12 -18.15
C ILE A 223 -8.58 3.18 -16.86
N GLY A 224 -9.01 4.05 -15.94
CA GLY A 224 -8.47 4.10 -14.57
C GLY A 224 -8.95 2.89 -13.78
N LEU A 225 -8.03 2.23 -13.11
CA LEU A 225 -8.33 1.15 -12.16
C LEU A 225 -7.88 1.61 -10.77
N ASP A 226 -8.83 1.79 -9.87
CA ASP A 226 -8.60 2.07 -8.45
C ASP A 226 -9.02 0.85 -7.63
N ALA A 227 -8.06 0.24 -6.96
CA ALA A 227 -8.36 -0.79 -5.99
C ALA A 227 -8.74 -0.13 -4.66
N SER A 228 -10.03 -0.09 -4.38
CA SER A 228 -10.56 0.57 -3.19
C SER A 228 -9.81 0.17 -1.92
N ARG A 229 -9.15 1.14 -1.27
CA ARG A 229 -8.34 0.89 -0.06
C ARG A 229 -7.35 -0.27 -0.24
N PHE A 230 -6.57 -0.23 -1.28
CA PHE A 230 -5.63 -1.28 -1.69
C PHE A 230 -4.88 -1.93 -0.52
N ASP A 231 -4.21 -1.13 0.31
CA ASP A 231 -3.44 -1.62 1.46
C ASP A 231 -4.26 -2.53 2.39
N GLN A 232 -5.56 -2.22 2.58
CA GLN A 232 -6.48 -3.02 3.40
C GLN A 232 -6.80 -4.38 2.76
N HIS A 233 -6.82 -4.44 1.42
CA HIS A 233 -7.14 -5.64 0.65
C HIS A 233 -5.92 -6.52 0.34
N VAL A 234 -4.70 -6.02 0.60
CA VAL A 234 -3.49 -6.85 0.49
C VAL A 234 -3.54 -7.95 1.56
N ASN A 235 -4.14 -9.07 1.19
CA ASN A 235 -4.36 -10.20 2.07
C ASN A 235 -3.07 -11.02 2.29
N ARG A 236 -3.16 -12.01 3.17
CA ARG A 236 -2.03 -12.87 3.52
C ARG A 236 -1.44 -13.61 2.32
N ASP A 237 -2.28 -14.13 1.42
CA ASP A 237 -1.83 -14.95 0.29
C ASP A 237 -1.05 -14.09 -0.71
N ILE A 238 -1.50 -12.87 -0.97
CA ILE A 238 -0.80 -11.89 -1.79
C ILE A 238 0.53 -11.46 -1.16
N LEU A 239 0.56 -11.23 0.16
CA LEU A 239 1.83 -10.94 0.85
C LEU A 239 2.80 -12.11 0.76
N GLN A 240 2.34 -13.35 0.91
CA GLN A 240 3.17 -14.53 0.78
C GLN A 240 3.69 -14.71 -0.65
N TRP A 241 2.86 -14.43 -1.65
CA TRP A 241 3.27 -14.41 -3.05
C TRP A 241 4.39 -13.38 -3.29
N GLU A 242 4.21 -12.14 -2.88
CA GLU A 242 5.22 -11.08 -2.98
C GLU A 242 6.50 -11.45 -2.24
N HIS A 243 6.40 -11.90 -0.99
CA HIS A 243 7.54 -12.26 -0.15
C HIS A 243 8.34 -13.43 -0.74
N SER A 244 7.67 -14.37 -1.41
CA SER A 244 8.35 -15.50 -2.06
C SER A 244 9.29 -15.06 -3.19
N ILE A 245 8.96 -13.97 -3.89
CA ILE A 245 9.83 -13.37 -4.92
C ILE A 245 11.09 -12.80 -4.27
N TYR A 246 10.96 -12.09 -3.15
CA TYR A 246 12.11 -11.55 -2.43
C TYR A 246 13.01 -12.63 -1.86
N CYS A 247 12.40 -13.67 -1.25
CA CYS A 247 13.15 -14.82 -0.71
C CYS A 247 13.79 -15.68 -1.79
N GLN A 248 13.25 -15.72 -3.00
CA GLN A 248 13.87 -16.39 -4.13
C GLN A 248 15.14 -15.65 -4.60
N ALA A 249 15.12 -14.32 -4.54
CA ALA A 249 16.26 -13.50 -4.94
C ALA A 249 17.35 -13.40 -3.85
N ASP A 250 16.96 -13.29 -2.60
CA ASP A 250 17.85 -13.28 -1.42
C ASP A 250 17.48 -14.42 -0.49
N SER A 251 18.30 -15.47 -0.49
CA SER A 251 18.07 -16.70 0.28
C SER A 251 18.44 -16.61 1.76
N ASP A 252 18.77 -15.40 2.27
CA ASP A 252 19.07 -15.22 3.70
C ASP A 252 17.85 -15.55 4.57
N PRO A 253 17.95 -16.54 5.48
CA PRO A 253 16.86 -16.92 6.36
C PRO A 253 16.34 -15.76 7.23
N GLN A 254 17.17 -14.75 7.48
CA GLN A 254 16.79 -13.56 8.24
C GLN A 254 15.75 -12.72 7.48
N LEU A 255 15.88 -12.60 6.15
CA LEU A 255 14.87 -11.91 5.34
C LEU A 255 13.51 -12.61 5.45
N ALA A 256 13.47 -13.92 5.29
CA ALA A 256 12.23 -14.70 5.42
C ALA A 256 11.58 -14.52 6.82
N TRP A 257 12.40 -14.51 7.88
CA TRP A 257 11.92 -14.25 9.25
C TRP A 257 11.35 -12.84 9.39
N LEU A 258 12.01 -11.80 8.85
CA LEU A 258 11.53 -10.43 8.88
C LEU A 258 10.21 -10.27 8.12
N LEU A 259 10.13 -10.82 6.91
CA LEU A 259 8.92 -10.74 6.09
C LEU A 259 7.74 -11.49 6.73
N LYS A 260 7.97 -12.58 7.44
CA LYS A 260 6.94 -13.29 8.20
C LYS A 260 6.25 -12.37 9.23
N MET A 261 6.93 -11.37 9.79
CA MET A 261 6.34 -10.42 10.72
C MET A 261 5.31 -9.50 10.05
N GLN A 262 5.41 -9.29 8.73
CA GLN A 262 4.44 -8.49 7.97
C GLN A 262 3.12 -9.22 7.71
N LEU A 263 3.07 -10.55 7.86
CA LEU A 263 1.84 -11.33 7.66
C LEU A 263 0.83 -11.15 8.78
N ASN A 264 1.31 -10.83 9.99
CA ASN A 264 0.48 -10.58 11.17
C ASN A 264 1.09 -9.41 11.98
N PRO A 265 1.03 -8.17 11.45
CA PRO A 265 1.65 -7.03 12.10
C PRO A 265 1.00 -6.74 13.45
N LYS A 266 1.85 -6.50 14.46
CA LYS A 266 1.44 -6.04 15.78
C LYS A 266 1.53 -4.52 15.82
N CYS A 267 0.39 -3.87 15.94
CA CYS A 267 0.28 -2.43 15.86
C CYS A 267 -0.09 -1.82 17.22
N THR A 268 0.48 -0.65 17.52
CA THR A 268 0.11 0.15 18.69
C THR A 268 0.01 1.62 18.30
N GLY A 269 -1.03 2.29 18.75
CA GLY A 269 -1.22 3.73 18.57
C GLY A 269 -1.40 4.42 19.91
N ARG A 270 -0.69 5.53 20.11
CA ARG A 270 -0.81 6.36 21.30
C ARG A 270 -1.29 7.75 20.93
N THR A 271 -2.19 8.26 21.72
CA THR A 271 -2.74 9.61 21.65
C THR A 271 -2.60 10.29 23.02
N SER A 272 -2.98 11.56 23.12
CA SER A 272 -2.96 12.26 24.42
C SER A 272 -4.05 11.77 25.38
N ASP A 273 -5.09 11.12 24.89
CA ASP A 273 -6.30 10.68 25.58
C ASP A 273 -6.51 9.17 25.55
N GLY A 274 -5.44 8.38 25.26
CA GLY A 274 -5.50 6.94 25.33
C GLY A 274 -4.53 6.21 24.41
N PHE A 275 -4.71 4.91 24.32
CA PHE A 275 -3.97 4.09 23.37
C PHE A 275 -4.82 2.93 22.85
N LEU A 276 -4.42 2.39 21.71
CA LEU A 276 -4.96 1.15 21.17
C LEU A 276 -3.84 0.20 20.74
N ARG A 277 -4.17 -1.08 20.74
CA ARG A 277 -3.29 -2.15 20.22
C ARG A 277 -4.13 -3.12 19.41
N TYR A 278 -3.57 -3.59 18.31
CA TYR A 278 -4.24 -4.62 17.52
C TYR A 278 -3.24 -5.49 16.76
N THR A 279 -3.73 -6.66 16.36
CA THR A 279 -3.07 -7.54 15.40
C THR A 279 -4.08 -7.82 14.30
N VAL A 280 -3.63 -7.81 13.07
CA VAL A 280 -4.46 -8.10 11.88
C VAL A 280 -3.74 -9.13 11.03
N GLU A 281 -4.48 -10.03 10.38
CA GLU A 281 -3.93 -10.97 9.42
C GLU A 281 -3.91 -10.33 8.03
N GLY A 282 -2.76 -10.36 7.36
CA GLY A 282 -2.58 -9.63 6.11
C GLY A 282 -2.52 -8.12 6.34
N THR A 283 -3.02 -7.35 5.40
CA THR A 283 -3.03 -5.89 5.38
C THR A 283 -1.64 -5.27 5.23
N ARG A 284 -1.46 -4.51 4.16
CA ARG A 284 -0.22 -3.76 3.93
C ARG A 284 -0.07 -2.64 4.94
N THR A 285 1.03 -2.62 5.66
CA THR A 285 1.40 -1.46 6.48
C THR A 285 2.08 -0.40 5.63
N SER A 286 1.54 0.82 5.64
CA SER A 286 1.95 1.92 4.74
C SER A 286 3.42 2.36 4.87
N GLY A 287 4.10 2.00 5.96
CA GLY A 287 5.46 2.42 6.28
C GLY A 287 6.51 1.32 6.22
N CYS A 288 6.22 0.15 5.65
CA CYS A 288 7.22 -0.86 5.36
C CYS A 288 8.08 -0.44 4.16
N ILE A 289 9.33 -0.91 4.12
CA ILE A 289 10.27 -0.55 3.05
C ILE A 289 9.78 -1.06 1.68
N ASN A 290 9.12 -2.20 1.64
CA ASN A 290 8.60 -2.83 0.43
C ASN A 290 7.22 -2.32 -0.01
N THR A 291 6.55 -1.45 0.76
CA THR A 291 5.18 -0.98 0.41
C THR A 291 5.11 -0.41 -0.99
N GLY A 292 6.04 0.50 -1.34
CA GLY A 292 5.98 1.19 -2.62
C GLY A 292 6.20 0.29 -3.82
N ILE A 293 7.25 -0.55 -3.80
CA ILE A 293 7.54 -1.47 -4.90
C ILE A 293 6.59 -2.68 -4.88
N GLY A 294 6.22 -3.15 -3.70
CA GLY A 294 5.29 -4.28 -3.54
C GLY A 294 3.90 -3.98 -4.09
N ASN A 295 3.35 -2.77 -3.85
CA ASN A 295 2.06 -2.38 -4.42
C ASN A 295 2.15 -2.33 -5.96
N CYS A 296 3.23 -1.75 -6.53
CA CYS A 296 3.45 -1.78 -7.98
C CYS A 296 3.51 -3.21 -8.51
N LEU A 297 4.28 -4.08 -7.85
CA LEU A 297 4.47 -5.47 -8.25
C LEU A 297 3.16 -6.26 -8.24
N ILE A 298 2.38 -6.15 -7.17
CA ILE A 298 1.10 -6.84 -7.01
C ILE A 298 0.12 -6.34 -8.07
N MET A 299 -0.08 -5.03 -8.17
CA MET A 299 -1.07 -4.46 -9.08
C MET A 299 -0.73 -4.76 -10.55
N SER A 300 0.53 -4.56 -10.96
CA SER A 300 0.96 -4.89 -12.33
C SER A 300 0.79 -6.38 -12.65
N SER A 301 1.12 -7.27 -11.70
CA SER A 301 0.96 -8.71 -11.90
C SER A 301 -0.49 -9.13 -12.01
N MET A 302 -1.39 -8.56 -11.19
CA MET A 302 -2.82 -8.84 -11.27
C MET A 302 -3.41 -8.35 -12.61
N VAL A 303 -3.07 -7.13 -13.04
CA VAL A 303 -3.54 -6.62 -14.33
C VAL A 303 -3.03 -7.47 -15.48
N HIS A 304 -1.74 -7.84 -15.49
CA HIS A 304 -1.18 -8.72 -16.52
C HIS A 304 -1.92 -10.07 -16.56
N ALA A 305 -2.12 -10.71 -15.39
CA ALA A 305 -2.84 -11.97 -15.30
C ALA A 305 -4.29 -11.84 -15.79
N TYR A 306 -4.95 -10.73 -15.50
CA TYR A 306 -6.29 -10.44 -15.99
C TYR A 306 -6.33 -10.29 -17.53
N MET A 307 -5.37 -9.57 -18.12
CA MET A 307 -5.26 -9.43 -19.57
C MET A 307 -5.07 -10.78 -20.27
N VAL A 308 -4.21 -11.63 -19.72
CA VAL A 308 -4.02 -13.00 -20.20
C VAL A 308 -5.33 -13.81 -20.10
N HIS A 309 -6.02 -13.74 -18.96
CA HIS A 309 -7.30 -14.40 -18.75
C HIS A 309 -8.37 -13.95 -19.75
N LYS A 310 -8.38 -12.66 -20.11
CA LYS A 310 -9.30 -12.09 -21.12
C LYS A 310 -8.79 -12.26 -22.56
N GLU A 311 -7.66 -12.91 -22.77
CA GLU A 311 -7.03 -13.03 -24.10
C GLU A 311 -6.91 -11.68 -24.82
N LEU A 312 -6.51 -10.66 -24.09
CA LEU A 312 -6.20 -9.32 -24.60
C LEU A 312 -4.69 -9.22 -24.77
N ASN A 313 -4.22 -9.25 -26.02
CA ASN A 313 -2.80 -9.30 -26.34
C ASN A 313 -2.18 -7.93 -26.67
N PHE A 314 -3.04 -6.91 -26.89
CA PHE A 314 -2.58 -5.58 -27.25
C PHE A 314 -3.13 -4.55 -26.26
N TYR A 315 -2.31 -4.17 -25.30
CA TYR A 315 -2.64 -3.23 -24.23
C TYR A 315 -1.37 -2.58 -23.71
N SER A 316 -1.50 -1.47 -23.00
CA SER A 316 -0.44 -0.79 -22.27
C SER A 316 -0.87 -0.51 -20.85
N LEU A 317 0.05 -0.57 -19.90
CA LEU A 317 -0.19 -0.25 -18.49
C LEU A 317 0.71 0.89 -18.03
N LEU A 318 0.16 1.82 -17.29
CA LEU A 318 0.85 2.84 -16.50
C LEU A 318 0.50 2.59 -15.03
N ASN A 319 1.50 2.27 -14.19
CA ASN A 319 1.28 1.93 -12.81
C ASN A 319 2.07 2.83 -11.85
N ASN A 320 1.44 3.31 -10.81
CA ASN A 320 2.08 4.08 -9.73
C ASN A 320 1.73 3.54 -8.34
N GLY A 321 1.72 2.24 -8.17
CA GLY A 321 1.35 1.55 -6.92
C GLY A 321 -0.02 0.92 -7.05
N ASP A 322 -0.95 1.38 -6.24
CA ASP A 322 -2.37 1.01 -6.30
C ASP A 322 -3.12 1.69 -7.45
N ASP A 323 -2.70 2.89 -7.83
CA ASP A 323 -3.27 3.62 -8.95
C ASP A 323 -2.67 3.13 -10.27
N CYS A 324 -3.51 2.77 -11.24
CA CYS A 324 -3.04 2.43 -12.57
C CYS A 324 -4.03 2.81 -13.67
N VAL A 325 -3.50 2.95 -14.88
CA VAL A 325 -4.28 3.23 -16.09
C VAL A 325 -3.94 2.17 -17.13
N VAL A 326 -4.96 1.52 -17.66
CA VAL A 326 -4.86 0.58 -18.76
C VAL A 326 -5.28 1.29 -20.05
N ILE A 327 -4.50 1.15 -21.11
CA ILE A 327 -4.83 1.67 -22.46
C ILE A 327 -5.05 0.46 -23.36
N ILE A 328 -6.20 0.44 -24.03
CA ILE A 328 -6.62 -0.61 -24.98
C ILE A 328 -7.27 0.01 -26.21
N GLU A 329 -7.52 -0.79 -27.24
CA GLU A 329 -8.41 -0.39 -28.32
C GLU A 329 -9.86 -0.30 -27.80
N LYS A 330 -10.61 0.71 -28.27
CA LYS A 330 -12.03 0.88 -27.90
C LYS A 330 -12.89 -0.33 -28.23
N SER A 331 -12.54 -1.10 -29.26
CA SER A 331 -13.21 -2.36 -29.61
C SER A 331 -13.13 -3.42 -28.51
N ASP A 332 -12.11 -3.38 -27.69
CA ASP A 332 -11.85 -4.37 -26.62
C ASP A 332 -12.47 -3.98 -25.28
N LEU A 333 -13.04 -2.76 -25.18
CA LEU A 333 -13.57 -2.21 -23.93
C LEU A 333 -14.60 -3.14 -23.27
N ASN A 334 -15.56 -3.65 -24.02
CA ASN A 334 -16.60 -4.55 -23.49
C ASN A 334 -15.97 -5.84 -22.96
N LYS A 335 -15.03 -6.43 -23.72
CA LYS A 335 -14.33 -7.66 -23.34
C LYS A 335 -13.50 -7.45 -22.08
N PHE A 336 -12.84 -6.30 -21.96
CA PHE A 336 -12.07 -5.91 -20.79
C PHE A 336 -12.96 -5.72 -19.55
N SER A 337 -14.08 -5.01 -19.68
CA SER A 337 -14.92 -4.64 -18.53
C SER A 337 -15.78 -5.80 -18.01
N ASP A 338 -16.12 -6.75 -18.87
CA ASP A 338 -16.96 -7.90 -18.52
C ASP A 338 -16.26 -8.82 -17.50
N GLY A 339 -16.87 -9.01 -16.32
CA GLY A 339 -16.38 -9.86 -15.23
C GLY A 339 -15.10 -9.35 -14.53
N LEU A 340 -14.70 -8.08 -14.75
CA LEU A 340 -13.49 -7.52 -14.12
C LEU A 340 -13.61 -7.50 -12.60
N SER A 341 -14.70 -6.94 -12.09
CA SER A 341 -14.89 -6.78 -10.64
C SER A 341 -14.93 -8.14 -9.92
N GLU A 342 -15.58 -9.13 -10.50
CA GLU A 342 -15.66 -10.49 -9.98
C GLU A 342 -14.30 -11.17 -9.94
N TRP A 343 -13.51 -11.02 -11.03
CA TRP A 343 -12.19 -11.62 -11.12
C TRP A 343 -11.25 -11.10 -10.03
N PHE A 344 -11.22 -9.78 -9.82
CA PHE A 344 -10.40 -9.18 -8.76
C PHE A 344 -10.96 -9.50 -7.36
N LEU A 345 -12.29 -9.57 -7.20
CA LEU A 345 -12.92 -9.91 -5.93
C LEU A 345 -12.55 -11.34 -5.48
N GLU A 346 -12.45 -12.29 -6.40
CA GLU A 346 -11.98 -13.64 -6.11
C GLU A 346 -10.54 -13.68 -5.58
N MET A 347 -9.73 -12.67 -5.90
CA MET A 347 -8.39 -12.47 -5.32
C MET A 347 -8.41 -11.64 -4.02
N GLY A 348 -9.58 -11.20 -3.57
CA GLY A 348 -9.76 -10.41 -2.37
C GLY A 348 -9.69 -8.89 -2.59
N PHE A 349 -9.77 -8.39 -3.82
CA PHE A 349 -9.71 -6.96 -4.14
C PHE A 349 -11.04 -6.43 -4.65
N THR A 350 -11.44 -5.26 -4.15
CA THR A 350 -12.59 -4.52 -4.68
C THR A 350 -12.08 -3.48 -5.66
N MET A 351 -12.29 -3.75 -6.96
CA MET A 351 -11.88 -2.83 -8.02
C MET A 351 -12.98 -1.84 -8.36
N VAL A 352 -12.60 -0.58 -8.51
CA VAL A 352 -13.41 0.49 -9.08
C VAL A 352 -12.85 0.78 -10.46
N VAL A 353 -13.70 0.72 -11.46
CA VAL A 353 -13.37 1.07 -12.85
C VAL A 353 -13.87 2.48 -13.06
N GLU A 354 -12.97 3.39 -13.41
CA GLU A 354 -13.34 4.75 -13.78
C GLU A 354 -13.91 4.77 -15.19
N ASP A 355 -14.84 5.69 -15.43
CA ASP A 355 -15.40 5.88 -16.78
C ASP A 355 -14.28 6.29 -17.75
N PRO A 356 -14.21 5.67 -18.94
CA PRO A 356 -13.17 5.91 -19.93
C PRO A 356 -13.18 7.32 -20.51
#